data_081760e24ba1c4d42ea957f4fd7ca5f3
#
_entry.id   081760e24ba1c4d42ea957f4fd7ca5f3
#
_cell.length_a   1.000
_cell.length_b   1.000
_cell.length_c   1.000
_cell.angle_alpha   90.00
_cell.angle_beta   90.00
_cell.angle_gamma   90.00
#
_symmetry.space_group_name_H-M   'P 1'
#
loop_
_entity.id
_entity.type
_entity.pdbx_description
1 polymer ?
#
loop_
_entity_poly.entity_id
_entity_poly.type
_entity_poly.pdbx_seq_one_letter_code
_entity_poly.pdbx_strand_id
1 'polypeptide(L)'
;MEMKIGNHVIGKDATAVEGIWNETWKRTVTYNRGGIVTMAMSTLDIALWDAIGKRANMPLHRLWGHVKSQLPVYGSGCFRGSGGDGMIAKALHYKERGYKAIKMQMAHTADLRRDVDNVKRMREAIGPDMAIMIDINQGWTA
;
A
#
# COMPACT_ATOMS: atom_id res chain seq x y z
N MET A 1 25.22 0.05 15.74
CA MET A 1 24.63 -1.26 16.09
C MET A 1 23.81 -1.72 14.90
N GLU A 2 24.33 -2.69 14.16
CA GLU A 2 23.66 -3.19 12.94
C GLU A 2 22.61 -4.22 13.36
N MET A 3 21.32 -3.87 13.19
CA MET A 3 20.24 -4.80 13.49
C MET A 3 20.07 -5.79 12.34
N LYS A 4 20.58 -6.99 12.50
CA LYS A 4 20.43 -8.07 11.51
C LYS A 4 19.21 -8.94 11.87
N ILE A 5 17.98 -8.40 11.72
CA ILE A 5 16.75 -9.17 11.95
C ILE A 5 16.79 -10.49 11.15
N GLY A 6 17.26 -10.45 9.90
CA GLY A 6 17.40 -11.64 9.07
C GLY A 6 18.23 -12.76 9.67
N ASN A 7 19.28 -12.45 10.44
CA ASN A 7 20.13 -13.46 11.07
C ASN A 7 19.41 -14.30 12.13
N HIS A 8 18.27 -13.83 12.65
CA HIS A 8 17.47 -14.58 13.62
C HIS A 8 16.53 -15.60 12.98
N VAL A 9 16.41 -15.54 11.66
CA VAL A 9 15.47 -16.38 10.89
C VAL A 9 16.18 -17.49 10.13
N ILE A 10 17.46 -17.26 9.80
CA ILE A 10 18.26 -18.25 9.07
C ILE A 10 18.32 -19.57 9.84
N GLY A 11 17.98 -20.67 9.16
CA GLY A 11 17.97 -22.01 9.75
C GLY A 11 16.69 -22.38 10.51
N LYS A 12 15.72 -21.46 10.62
CA LYS A 12 14.42 -21.76 11.25
C LYS A 12 13.43 -22.35 10.24
N ASP A 13 12.46 -23.07 10.77
CA ASP A 13 11.32 -23.52 9.97
C ASP A 13 10.46 -22.32 9.56
N ALA A 14 10.38 -22.05 8.27
CA ALA A 14 9.63 -20.94 7.71
C ALA A 14 8.11 -21.05 7.97
N THR A 15 7.59 -22.23 8.33
CA THR A 15 6.18 -22.42 8.69
C THR A 15 5.85 -21.94 10.11
N ALA A 16 6.85 -21.76 10.96
CA ALA A 16 6.69 -21.28 12.33
C ALA A 16 6.59 -19.74 12.41
N VAL A 17 5.71 -19.13 11.56
CA VAL A 17 5.60 -17.67 11.37
C VAL A 17 5.39 -16.94 12.69
N GLU A 18 4.41 -17.36 13.48
CA GLU A 18 4.10 -16.76 14.79
C GLU A 18 5.27 -16.88 15.78
N GLY A 19 5.96 -18.00 15.77
CA GLY A 19 7.15 -18.21 16.62
C GLY A 19 8.28 -17.26 16.23
N ILE A 20 8.54 -17.12 14.92
CA ILE A 20 9.54 -16.18 14.38
C ILE A 20 9.17 -14.74 14.72
N TRP A 21 7.91 -14.35 14.52
CA TRP A 21 7.40 -13.03 14.86
C TRP A 21 7.61 -12.72 16.34
N ASN A 22 7.13 -13.58 17.22
CA ASN A 22 7.22 -13.39 18.69
C ASN A 22 8.67 -13.31 19.17
N GLU A 23 9.55 -14.15 18.65
CA GLU A 23 10.97 -14.10 19.02
C GLU A 23 11.63 -12.81 18.55
N THR A 24 11.37 -12.39 17.30
CA THR A 24 11.90 -11.15 16.75
C THR A 24 11.38 -9.95 17.53
N TRP A 25 10.10 -9.94 17.87
CA TRP A 25 9.50 -8.92 18.72
C TRP A 25 10.20 -8.82 20.09
N LYS A 26 10.36 -9.92 20.79
CA LYS A 26 11.03 -9.95 22.11
C LYS A 26 12.47 -9.43 22.03
N ARG A 27 13.20 -9.74 20.98
CA ARG A 27 14.57 -9.26 20.76
C ARG A 27 14.66 -7.77 20.46
N THR A 28 13.60 -7.18 19.94
CA THR A 28 13.57 -5.79 19.51
C THR A 28 12.75 -4.87 20.41
N VAL A 29 12.06 -5.40 21.42
CA VAL A 29 11.07 -4.70 22.24
C VAL A 29 11.57 -3.38 22.87
N THR A 30 12.85 -3.31 23.23
CA THR A 30 13.43 -2.12 23.87
C THR A 30 13.51 -0.91 22.94
N TYR A 31 13.52 -1.11 21.64
CA TYR A 31 13.61 -0.06 20.61
C TYR A 31 12.56 -0.18 19.51
N ASN A 32 11.73 -1.23 19.55
CA ASN A 32 10.63 -1.44 18.60
C ASN A 32 9.31 -0.92 19.20
N ARG A 33 9.05 0.36 18.99
CA ARG A 33 7.75 0.98 19.30
C ARG A 33 7.02 1.41 18.03
N GLY A 34 7.16 0.66 16.94
CA GLY A 34 6.71 1.02 15.60
C GLY A 34 7.87 1.50 14.72
N GLY A 35 7.55 2.13 13.60
CA GLY A 35 8.54 2.65 12.67
C GLY A 35 9.32 1.56 11.94
N ILE A 36 10.60 1.83 11.63
CA ILE A 36 11.40 1.03 10.70
C ILE A 36 11.60 -0.43 11.14
N VAL A 37 11.66 -0.69 12.43
CA VAL A 37 11.84 -2.06 12.96
C VAL A 37 10.59 -2.89 12.69
N THR A 38 9.41 -2.34 12.97
CA THR A 38 8.13 -3.02 12.66
C THR A 38 7.96 -3.21 11.16
N MET A 39 8.37 -2.25 10.34
CA MET A 39 8.35 -2.39 8.88
C MET A 39 9.24 -3.54 8.40
N ALA A 40 10.44 -3.66 8.96
CA ALA A 40 11.34 -4.77 8.65
C ALA A 40 10.78 -6.13 9.10
N MET A 41 10.16 -6.20 10.28
CA MET A 41 9.46 -7.40 10.75
C MET A 41 8.28 -7.77 9.83
N SER A 42 7.48 -6.80 9.43
CA SER A 42 6.36 -7.02 8.50
C SER A 42 6.83 -7.51 7.13
N THR A 43 7.96 -7.00 6.64
CA THR A 43 8.56 -7.47 5.37
C THR A 43 8.94 -8.95 5.47
N LEU A 44 9.53 -9.35 6.59
CA LEU A 44 9.87 -10.75 6.85
C LEU A 44 8.61 -11.62 6.93
N ASP A 45 7.61 -11.19 7.67
CA ASP A 45 6.33 -11.89 7.81
C ASP A 45 5.65 -12.13 6.45
N ILE A 46 5.57 -11.11 5.61
CA ILE A 46 5.05 -11.20 4.26
C ILE A 46 5.84 -12.23 3.44
N ALA A 47 7.17 -12.23 3.53
CA ALA A 47 8.02 -13.16 2.79
C ALA A 47 7.81 -14.63 3.24
N LEU A 48 7.62 -14.87 4.54
CA LEU A 48 7.33 -16.19 5.09
C LEU A 48 5.98 -16.71 4.59
N TRP A 49 4.94 -15.88 4.66
CA TRP A 49 3.62 -16.25 4.15
C TRP A 49 3.61 -16.49 2.64
N ASP A 50 4.32 -15.67 1.87
CA ASP A 50 4.48 -15.88 0.42
C ASP A 50 5.16 -17.23 0.12
N ALA A 51 6.21 -17.58 0.84
CA ALA A 51 6.89 -18.87 0.71
C ALA A 51 5.96 -20.06 1.05
N ILE A 52 5.16 -19.93 2.11
CA ILE A 52 4.18 -20.96 2.52
C ILE A 52 3.11 -21.13 1.43
N GLY A 53 2.54 -20.04 0.93
CA GLY A 53 1.54 -20.07 -0.13
C GLY A 53 2.07 -20.73 -1.41
N LYS A 54 3.29 -20.39 -1.82
CA LYS A 54 3.98 -21.01 -2.97
C LYS A 54 4.23 -22.49 -2.76
N ARG A 55 4.70 -22.88 -1.56
CA ARG A 55 4.93 -24.29 -1.21
C ARG A 55 3.63 -25.10 -1.21
N ALA A 56 2.54 -24.50 -0.73
CA ALA A 56 1.22 -25.13 -0.72
C ALA A 56 0.53 -25.11 -2.10
N ASN A 57 1.11 -24.43 -3.08
CA ASN A 57 0.50 -24.11 -4.38
C ASN A 57 -0.91 -23.51 -4.22
N MET A 58 -1.06 -22.61 -3.25
CA MET A 58 -2.34 -22.03 -2.88
C MET A 58 -2.18 -20.53 -2.66
N PRO A 59 -3.07 -19.67 -3.22
CA PRO A 59 -3.05 -18.25 -2.91
C PRO A 59 -3.42 -18.02 -1.45
N LEU A 60 -2.78 -17.04 -0.82
CA LEU A 60 -2.90 -16.77 0.62
C LEU A 60 -4.34 -16.53 1.08
N HIS A 61 -5.17 -15.87 0.27
CA HIS A 61 -6.58 -15.66 0.62
C HIS A 61 -7.36 -16.97 0.81
N ARG A 62 -6.97 -18.04 0.15
CA ARG A 62 -7.54 -19.37 0.38
C ARG A 62 -6.96 -20.05 1.60
N LEU A 63 -5.66 -19.89 1.80
CA LEU A 63 -4.97 -20.46 2.96
C LEU A 63 -5.52 -19.90 4.29
N TRP A 64 -5.90 -18.61 4.29
CA TRP A 64 -6.44 -17.91 5.46
C TRP A 64 -7.98 -17.98 5.57
N GLY A 65 -8.65 -18.75 4.74
CA GLY A 65 -10.10 -18.85 4.74
C GLY A 65 -10.76 -17.90 3.77
N HIS A 66 -11.14 -18.43 2.62
CA HIS A 66 -11.73 -17.65 1.52
C HIS A 66 -13.14 -17.17 1.84
N VAL A 67 -13.35 -15.85 1.78
CA VAL A 67 -14.66 -15.21 2.00
C VAL A 67 -15.23 -14.60 0.71
N LYS A 68 -14.41 -13.93 -0.07
CA LYS A 68 -14.83 -13.23 -1.30
C LYS A 68 -13.93 -13.59 -2.47
N SER A 69 -14.54 -13.92 -3.62
CA SER A 69 -13.83 -14.19 -4.87
C SER A 69 -13.39 -12.92 -5.60
N GLN A 70 -14.07 -11.80 -5.35
CA GLN A 70 -13.81 -10.52 -5.99
C GLN A 70 -13.91 -9.39 -4.98
N LEU A 71 -13.06 -8.38 -5.13
CA LEU A 71 -13.07 -7.14 -4.36
C LEU A 71 -13.16 -5.95 -5.31
N PRO A 72 -13.93 -4.91 -4.98
CA PRO A 72 -13.87 -3.65 -5.72
C PRO A 72 -12.50 -3.03 -5.55
N VAL A 73 -11.96 -2.49 -6.64
CA VAL A 73 -10.65 -1.84 -6.65
C VAL A 73 -10.75 -0.44 -7.25
N TYR A 74 -9.80 0.41 -6.89
CA TYR A 74 -9.61 1.71 -7.52
C TYR A 74 -8.20 1.81 -8.12
N GLY A 75 -8.04 2.64 -9.14
CA GLY A 75 -6.74 2.95 -9.72
C GLY A 75 -5.97 3.90 -8.79
N SER A 76 -4.86 3.44 -8.21
CA SER A 76 -3.94 4.27 -7.45
C SER A 76 -2.69 4.53 -8.28
N GLY A 77 -2.17 5.76 -8.29
CA GLY A 77 -0.99 6.09 -9.09
C GLY A 77 -1.07 7.46 -9.78
N CYS A 78 -2.11 8.23 -9.50
CA CYS A 78 -2.16 9.63 -9.88
C CYS A 78 -1.30 10.42 -8.89
N PHE A 79 0.02 10.27 -8.97
CA PHE A 79 0.98 10.83 -8.02
C PHE A 79 1.20 12.32 -8.28
N ARG A 80 1.23 13.11 -7.20
CA ARG A 80 1.50 14.55 -7.27
C ARG A 80 2.80 14.89 -8.00
N GLY A 81 3.82 14.05 -7.95
CA GLY A 81 5.10 14.25 -8.63
C GLY A 81 5.00 14.22 -10.16
N SER A 82 3.93 13.67 -10.75
CA SER A 82 3.70 13.68 -12.20
C SER A 82 3.02 14.97 -12.70
N GLY A 83 2.67 15.90 -11.80
CA GLY A 83 1.91 17.10 -12.14
C GLY A 83 0.46 16.84 -12.53
N GLY A 84 -0.32 17.90 -12.76
CA GLY A 84 -1.74 17.78 -13.06
C GLY A 84 -2.02 16.96 -14.32
N ASP A 85 -1.28 17.20 -15.40
CA ASP A 85 -1.46 16.50 -16.69
C ASP A 85 -1.06 15.03 -16.59
N GLY A 86 0.01 14.70 -15.88
CA GLY A 86 0.43 13.32 -15.66
C GLY A 86 -0.58 12.54 -14.80
N MET A 87 -1.20 13.18 -13.80
CA MET A 87 -2.27 12.58 -13.02
C MET A 87 -3.50 12.28 -13.88
N ILE A 88 -3.89 13.21 -14.75
CA ILE A 88 -5.02 13.07 -15.68
C ILE A 88 -4.75 11.94 -16.68
N ALA A 89 -3.59 11.91 -17.32
CA ALA A 89 -3.21 10.84 -18.24
C ALA A 89 -3.30 9.45 -17.56
N LYS A 90 -2.84 9.35 -16.33
CA LYS A 90 -2.93 8.10 -15.55
C LYS A 90 -4.38 7.72 -15.23
N ALA A 91 -5.21 8.68 -14.88
CA ALA A 91 -6.64 8.45 -14.60
C ALA A 91 -7.41 7.99 -15.84
N LEU A 92 -7.14 8.61 -17.00
CA LEU A 92 -7.72 8.18 -18.28
C LEU A 92 -7.33 6.75 -18.64
N HIS A 93 -6.07 6.38 -18.43
CA HIS A 93 -5.62 5.00 -18.59
C HIS A 93 -6.39 4.01 -17.69
N TYR A 94 -6.67 4.36 -16.42
CA TYR A 94 -7.53 3.54 -15.57
C TYR A 94 -8.98 3.48 -16.06
N LYS A 95 -9.51 4.60 -16.55
CA LYS A 95 -10.86 4.66 -17.11
C LYS A 95 -11.01 3.73 -18.32
N GLU A 96 -10.06 3.74 -19.25
CA GLU A 96 -10.00 2.83 -20.41
C GLU A 96 -9.97 1.36 -19.99
N ARG A 97 -9.33 1.05 -18.89
CA ARG A 97 -9.29 -0.32 -18.30
C ARG A 97 -10.53 -0.68 -17.50
N GLY A 98 -11.55 0.17 -17.46
CA GLY A 98 -12.83 -0.10 -16.82
C GLY A 98 -12.88 0.12 -15.31
N TYR A 99 -11.87 0.77 -14.71
CA TYR A 99 -11.91 1.14 -13.29
C TYR A 99 -13.04 2.13 -13.02
N LYS A 100 -13.72 1.97 -11.89
CA LYS A 100 -14.84 2.83 -11.47
C LYS A 100 -14.44 3.92 -10.50
N ALA A 101 -13.21 3.90 -10.02
CA ALA A 101 -12.67 4.89 -9.10
C ALA A 101 -11.16 5.07 -9.31
N ILE A 102 -10.67 6.28 -9.02
CA ILE A 102 -9.25 6.59 -8.92
C ILE A 102 -8.92 7.27 -7.59
N LYS A 103 -7.67 7.18 -7.16
CA LYS A 103 -7.14 7.96 -6.05
C LYS A 103 -6.00 8.85 -6.54
N MET A 104 -6.13 10.17 -6.34
CA MET A 104 -5.12 11.16 -6.68
C MET A 104 -4.46 11.72 -5.43
N GLN A 105 -3.15 11.98 -5.51
CA GLN A 105 -2.42 12.63 -4.45
C GLN A 105 -2.52 14.15 -4.56
N MET A 106 -2.81 14.78 -3.44
CA MET A 106 -2.94 16.23 -3.29
C MET A 106 -1.88 16.78 -2.33
N ALA A 107 -2.04 18.02 -1.90
CA ALA A 107 -1.09 18.70 -1.00
C ALA A 107 0.33 18.82 -1.61
N HIS A 108 0.39 19.28 -2.86
CA HIS A 108 1.65 19.54 -3.55
C HIS A 108 2.44 20.69 -2.95
N THR A 109 1.71 21.72 -2.54
CA THR A 109 2.23 22.97 -1.97
C THR A 109 1.26 23.46 -0.91
N ALA A 110 1.62 24.52 -0.18
CA ALA A 110 0.71 25.21 0.73
C ALA A 110 -0.46 25.93 0.01
N ASP A 111 -0.44 26.00 -1.33
CA ASP A 111 -1.50 26.62 -2.11
C ASP A 111 -2.63 25.63 -2.41
N LEU A 112 -3.67 25.69 -1.59
CA LEU A 112 -4.88 24.88 -1.74
C LEU A 112 -5.64 25.14 -3.06
N ARG A 113 -5.47 26.32 -3.67
CA ARG A 113 -6.15 26.64 -4.95
C ARG A 113 -5.69 25.71 -6.04
N ARG A 114 -4.41 25.39 -6.07
CA ARG A 114 -3.85 24.41 -7.04
C ARG A 114 -4.45 23.03 -6.86
N ASP A 115 -4.66 22.60 -5.63
CA ASP A 115 -5.29 21.33 -5.33
C ASP A 115 -6.75 21.30 -5.81
N VAL A 116 -7.51 22.38 -5.55
CA VAL A 116 -8.89 22.54 -6.04
C VAL A 116 -8.94 22.50 -7.57
N ASP A 117 -8.04 23.19 -8.25
CA ASP A 117 -7.99 23.20 -9.71
C ASP A 117 -7.63 21.84 -10.29
N ASN A 118 -6.72 21.11 -9.67
CA ASN A 118 -6.40 19.74 -10.08
C ASN A 118 -7.60 18.78 -9.96
N VAL A 119 -8.40 18.91 -8.90
CA VAL A 119 -9.63 18.10 -8.74
C VAL A 119 -10.67 18.47 -9.81
N LYS A 120 -10.87 19.76 -10.10
CA LYS A 120 -11.78 20.20 -11.16
C LYS A 120 -11.37 19.65 -12.53
N ARG A 121 -10.11 19.83 -12.91
CA ARG A 121 -9.54 19.32 -14.16
C ARG A 121 -9.65 17.78 -14.24
N MET A 122 -9.40 17.10 -13.14
CA MET A 122 -9.57 15.65 -13.07
C MET A 122 -11.02 15.25 -13.34
N ARG A 123 -11.99 15.92 -12.68
CA ARG A 123 -13.41 15.66 -12.88
C ARG A 123 -13.85 15.91 -14.32
N GLU A 124 -13.39 16.99 -14.94
CA GLU A 124 -13.66 17.31 -16.34
C GLU A 124 -13.12 16.21 -17.28
N ALA A 125 -11.92 15.72 -17.00
CA ALA A 125 -11.27 14.72 -17.85
C ALA A 125 -11.92 13.33 -17.76
N ILE A 126 -12.25 12.86 -16.54
CA ILE A 126 -12.77 11.49 -16.36
C ILE A 126 -14.31 11.40 -16.41
N GLY A 127 -15.01 12.54 -16.38
CA GLY A 127 -16.48 12.59 -16.42
C GLY A 127 -17.12 12.32 -15.05
N PRO A 128 -18.48 12.37 -14.97
CA PRO A 128 -19.20 12.30 -13.69
C PRO A 128 -19.22 10.91 -13.04
N ASP A 129 -19.14 9.84 -13.83
CA ASP A 129 -19.45 8.48 -13.38
C ASP A 129 -18.31 7.78 -12.64
N MET A 130 -17.09 8.29 -12.79
CA MET A 130 -15.91 7.71 -12.12
C MET A 130 -15.65 8.40 -10.79
N ALA A 131 -15.58 7.65 -9.69
CA ALA A 131 -15.32 8.20 -8.38
C ALA A 131 -13.89 8.75 -8.26
N ILE A 132 -13.74 9.91 -7.63
CA ILE A 132 -12.46 10.52 -7.27
C ILE A 132 -12.25 10.38 -5.77
N MET A 133 -11.13 9.79 -5.38
CA MET A 133 -10.61 9.75 -4.02
C MET A 133 -9.40 10.66 -3.93
N ILE A 134 -9.19 11.31 -2.78
CA ILE A 134 -8.07 12.21 -2.53
C ILE A 134 -7.21 11.66 -1.39
N ASP A 135 -5.90 11.68 -1.59
CA ASP A 135 -4.92 11.33 -0.56
C ASP A 135 -4.02 12.55 -0.33
N ILE A 136 -4.16 13.18 0.80
CA ILE A 136 -3.42 14.40 1.16
C ILE A 136 -2.07 14.12 1.82
N ASN A 137 -1.75 12.87 2.12
CA ASN A 137 -0.48 12.47 2.76
C ASN A 137 -0.09 13.38 3.94
N GLN A 138 -1.05 13.70 4.82
CA GLN A 138 -0.86 14.58 5.97
C GLN A 138 -0.44 16.03 5.60
N GLY A 139 -0.63 16.46 4.36
CA GLY A 139 -0.15 17.75 3.87
C GLY A 139 -1.06 18.94 4.16
N TRP A 140 -2.30 18.70 4.60
CA TRP A 140 -3.22 19.76 5.03
C TRP A 140 -3.31 19.80 6.56
N THR A 141 -3.47 20.99 7.09
CA THR A 141 -3.83 21.26 8.50
C THR A 141 -5.29 21.67 8.57
N ALA A 142 -5.89 21.47 9.73
CA ALA A 142 -7.23 21.97 10.01
C ALA A 142 -7.23 23.50 10.10
#